data_ee6bb843bdadcb34e823f0ee3d546e4c
#
_entry.id   ee6bb843bdadcb34e823f0ee3d546e4c
#
_cell.length_a   1.000
_cell.length_b   1.000
_cell.length_c   1.000
_cell.angle_alpha   90.00
_cell.angle_beta   90.00
_cell.angle_gamma   90.00
#
_symmetry.space_group_name_H-M   'P 1'
#
loop_
_entity.id
_entity.type
_entity.pdbx_description
1 polymer ?
#
loop_
_entity_poly.entity_id
_entity_poly.type
_entity_poly.pdbx_seq_one_letter_code
_entity_poly.pdbx_strand_id
1 'polypeptide(L)'
;MNYKISVFYYTQTGQALEIVQKVCEPLVDAGLQVIFKEIIPEEPFPFPWSSQSFFQAFPESRLGVPCRLKSIDLSDVMDADLVIVAGQSWYLSHSIPLHGFFQSEEIRNYLKGRKIVTVDGCRNMWVMKQLKTREYIAEIGAEYVGSIVLQDKAPNLVSVITVIRWLFQKKKEATRFLPAAGVSPEDIRQATCYGDILLDTLRLGTFDTLQERLMEKKALTFLPSVYFIERNGFKLWGQWARLVLKKGPYNSPEREPILRLFKYYLFFVLYVISPFGLLFFYLMYPFWLSSLRKARREMCYELGKPYDCKTVRP
;
A
#
# COMPACT_ATOMS: atom_id res chain seq x y z
N MET A 1 9.58 16.32 -26.12
CA MET A 1 10.18 16.45 -24.77
C MET A 1 10.56 15.03 -24.33
N ASN A 2 11.79 14.85 -23.87
CA ASN A 2 12.31 13.52 -23.58
C ASN A 2 12.29 13.32 -22.05
N TYR A 3 11.10 13.06 -21.48
CA TYR A 3 10.96 12.81 -20.05
C TYR A 3 11.42 11.39 -19.72
N LYS A 4 12.08 11.26 -18.56
CA LYS A 4 12.53 9.99 -18.00
C LYS A 4 11.80 9.70 -16.70
N ILE A 5 11.22 8.50 -16.59
CA ILE A 5 10.47 8.05 -15.43
C ILE A 5 11.16 6.84 -14.82
N SER A 6 11.51 6.89 -13.55
CA SER A 6 11.98 5.73 -12.81
C SER A 6 10.82 5.08 -12.07
N VAL A 7 10.69 3.75 -12.19
CA VAL A 7 9.62 2.96 -11.56
C VAL A 7 10.26 1.93 -10.63
N PHE A 8 10.19 2.15 -9.33
CA PHE A 8 10.61 1.18 -8.33
C PHE A 8 9.41 0.36 -7.88
N TYR A 9 9.51 -0.95 -7.90
CA TYR A 9 8.39 -1.79 -7.53
C TYR A 9 8.79 -3.00 -6.70
N TYR A 10 7.91 -3.39 -5.79
CA TYR A 10 7.93 -4.69 -5.13
C TYR A 10 6.62 -5.42 -5.35
N THR A 11 6.70 -6.66 -5.77
CA THR A 11 5.51 -7.51 -5.96
C THR A 11 5.72 -8.90 -5.40
N GLN A 12 4.76 -9.39 -4.58
CA GLN A 12 4.76 -10.75 -4.03
C GLN A 12 4.06 -11.74 -4.96
N THR A 13 3.07 -11.26 -5.69
CA THR A 13 2.15 -12.11 -6.45
C THR A 13 2.13 -11.79 -7.95
N GLY A 14 2.94 -10.84 -8.40
CA GLY A 14 2.93 -10.29 -9.75
C GLY A 14 1.95 -9.12 -9.95
N GLN A 15 0.88 -9.01 -9.14
CA GLN A 15 -0.19 -8.05 -9.41
C GLN A 15 0.24 -6.57 -9.29
N ALA A 16 1.13 -6.23 -8.35
CA ALA A 16 1.61 -4.84 -8.24
C ALA A 16 2.40 -4.41 -9.48
N LEU A 17 3.19 -5.32 -10.05
CA LEU A 17 3.88 -5.07 -11.32
C LEU A 17 2.88 -4.91 -12.48
N GLU A 18 1.89 -5.81 -12.59
CA GLU A 18 0.84 -5.73 -13.60
C GLU A 18 0.11 -4.37 -13.56
N ILE A 19 -0.24 -3.90 -12.36
CA ILE A 19 -0.90 -2.61 -12.15
C ILE A 19 0.00 -1.45 -12.62
N VAL A 20 1.24 -1.38 -12.15
CA VAL A 20 2.12 -0.25 -12.48
C VAL A 20 2.52 -0.24 -13.95
N GLN A 21 2.66 -1.41 -14.58
CA GLN A 21 2.88 -1.50 -16.03
C GLN A 21 1.70 -0.90 -16.80
N LYS A 22 0.46 -1.19 -16.38
CA LYS A 22 -0.74 -0.59 -17.01
C LYS A 22 -0.84 0.91 -16.79
N VAL A 23 -0.48 1.41 -15.62
CA VAL A 23 -0.39 2.86 -15.38
C VAL A 23 0.69 3.50 -16.26
N CYS A 24 1.81 2.82 -16.52
CA CYS A 24 2.90 3.36 -17.33
C CYS A 24 2.70 3.18 -18.84
N GLU A 25 1.76 2.36 -19.30
CA GLU A 25 1.55 2.06 -20.72
C GLU A 25 1.39 3.33 -21.58
N PRO A 26 0.55 4.34 -21.25
CA PRO A 26 0.45 5.56 -22.05
C PRO A 26 1.75 6.39 -22.11
N LEU A 27 2.58 6.30 -21.05
CA LEU A 27 3.88 6.98 -21.03
C LEU A 27 4.86 6.32 -22.01
N VAL A 28 4.87 4.98 -22.06
CA VAL A 28 5.69 4.19 -22.99
C VAL A 28 5.22 4.39 -24.43
N ASP A 29 3.91 4.34 -24.67
CA ASP A 29 3.31 4.53 -26.01
C ASP A 29 3.57 5.94 -26.55
N ALA A 30 3.70 6.92 -25.67
CA ALA A 30 4.10 8.29 -26.03
C ALA A 30 5.62 8.44 -26.28
N GLY A 31 6.40 7.35 -26.18
CA GLY A 31 7.84 7.35 -26.43
C GLY A 31 8.70 7.91 -25.29
N LEU A 32 8.15 8.00 -24.05
CA LEU A 32 8.92 8.42 -22.89
C LEU A 32 9.80 7.26 -22.40
N GLN A 33 10.95 7.61 -21.80
CA GLN A 33 11.84 6.61 -21.22
C GLN A 33 11.33 6.20 -19.83
N VAL A 34 10.72 5.00 -19.73
CA VAL A 34 10.23 4.42 -18.48
C VAL A 34 11.13 3.25 -18.08
N ILE A 35 11.83 3.39 -16.95
CA ILE A 35 12.81 2.41 -16.46
C ILE A 35 12.28 1.75 -15.21
N PHE A 36 12.10 0.42 -15.27
CA PHE A 36 11.61 -0.39 -14.16
C PHE A 36 12.78 -0.97 -13.36
N LYS A 37 12.74 -0.76 -12.03
CA LYS A 37 13.71 -1.27 -11.05
C LYS A 37 12.97 -2.10 -10.00
N GLU A 38 13.26 -3.39 -9.97
CA GLU A 38 12.68 -4.27 -8.96
C GLU A 38 13.38 -4.09 -7.61
N ILE A 39 12.57 -3.98 -6.55
CA ILE A 39 13.04 -3.97 -5.16
C ILE A 39 13.17 -5.43 -4.72
N ILE A 40 14.40 -5.93 -4.63
CA ILE A 40 14.67 -7.34 -4.33
C ILE A 40 15.23 -7.48 -2.92
N PRO A 41 14.51 -8.13 -1.98
CA PRO A 41 15.09 -8.46 -0.68
C PRO A 41 16.22 -9.49 -0.83
N GLU A 42 17.27 -9.39 -0.01
CA GLU A 42 18.37 -10.37 0.00
C GLU A 42 17.83 -11.77 0.31
N GLU A 43 16.93 -11.86 1.30
CA GLU A 43 16.18 -13.07 1.62
C GLU A 43 14.76 -12.95 1.08
N PRO A 44 14.36 -13.72 0.05
CA PRO A 44 13.05 -13.60 -0.56
C PRO A 44 11.95 -14.10 0.38
N PHE A 45 10.84 -13.38 0.39
CA PHE A 45 9.63 -13.83 1.07
C PHE A 45 8.93 -14.92 0.24
N PRO A 46 8.47 -16.02 0.87
CA PRO A 46 7.90 -17.14 0.14
C PRO A 46 6.57 -16.80 -0.53
N PHE A 47 6.37 -17.36 -1.72
CA PHE A 47 5.06 -17.40 -2.36
C PHE A 47 4.87 -18.77 -3.07
N PRO A 48 3.87 -19.58 -2.68
CA PRO A 48 2.86 -19.33 -1.65
C PRO A 48 3.43 -19.26 -0.24
N TRP A 49 2.74 -18.52 0.62
CA TRP A 49 3.09 -18.46 2.03
C TRP A 49 2.67 -19.75 2.76
N SER A 50 3.47 -20.17 3.72
CA SER A 50 2.98 -21.00 4.83
C SER A 50 2.25 -20.13 5.86
N SER A 51 1.37 -20.71 6.66
CA SER A 51 0.74 -19.98 7.78
C SER A 51 1.79 -19.42 8.74
N GLN A 52 2.89 -20.16 8.98
CA GLN A 52 3.98 -19.74 9.85
C GLN A 52 4.71 -18.53 9.27
N SER A 53 5.24 -18.63 8.04
CA SER A 53 6.00 -17.53 7.41
C SER A 53 5.14 -16.28 7.23
N PHE A 54 3.85 -16.44 6.92
CA PHE A 54 2.92 -15.32 6.84
C PHE A 54 2.82 -14.58 8.17
N PHE A 55 2.54 -15.24 9.28
CA PHE A 55 2.44 -14.56 10.58
C PHE A 55 3.78 -14.09 11.14
N GLN A 56 4.90 -14.72 10.78
CA GLN A 56 6.23 -14.23 11.14
C GLN A 56 6.54 -12.85 10.54
N ALA A 57 6.06 -12.55 9.32
CA ALA A 57 6.26 -11.25 8.68
C ALA A 57 5.40 -10.12 9.28
N PHE A 58 4.40 -10.44 10.10
CA PHE A 58 3.46 -9.47 10.65
C PHE A 58 4.11 -8.34 11.48
N PRO A 59 4.98 -8.62 12.48
CA PRO A 59 5.49 -7.58 13.36
C PRO A 59 6.37 -6.56 12.63
N GLU A 60 7.24 -7.04 11.77
CA GLU A 60 8.18 -6.21 11.00
C GLU A 60 7.43 -5.29 10.03
N SER A 61 6.50 -5.85 9.25
CA SER A 61 5.67 -5.05 8.35
C SER A 61 4.86 -4.00 9.14
N ARG A 62 4.22 -4.42 10.23
CA ARG A 62 3.36 -3.51 11.02
C ARG A 62 4.12 -2.38 11.70
N LEU A 63 5.34 -2.61 12.15
CA LEU A 63 6.15 -1.62 12.88
C LEU A 63 7.19 -0.91 12.01
N GLY A 64 7.28 -1.26 10.73
CA GLY A 64 8.21 -0.61 9.80
C GLY A 64 9.66 -1.05 9.97
N VAL A 65 9.88 -2.27 10.44
CA VAL A 65 11.24 -2.86 10.51
C VAL A 65 11.65 -3.27 9.10
N PRO A 66 12.76 -2.75 8.56
CA PRO A 66 13.19 -3.04 7.20
C PRO A 66 13.86 -4.41 7.09
N CYS A 67 13.91 -4.99 5.90
CA CYS A 67 14.86 -6.03 5.53
C CYS A 67 16.01 -5.45 4.71
N ARG A 68 17.08 -6.23 4.59
CA ARG A 68 18.17 -5.92 3.65
C ARG A 68 17.68 -6.14 2.21
N LEU A 69 18.12 -5.27 1.32
CA LEU A 69 17.82 -5.32 -0.10
C LEU A 69 19.10 -5.57 -0.90
N LYS A 70 18.99 -6.23 -2.03
CA LYS A 70 20.05 -6.21 -3.03
C LYS A 70 20.23 -4.77 -3.53
N SER A 71 21.47 -4.42 -3.89
CA SER A 71 21.76 -3.09 -4.45
C SER A 71 20.92 -2.85 -5.71
N ILE A 72 20.41 -1.64 -5.86
CA ILE A 72 19.66 -1.20 -7.03
C ILE A 72 20.57 -0.28 -7.82
N ASP A 73 20.88 -0.63 -9.07
CA ASP A 73 21.64 0.26 -9.93
C ASP A 73 20.79 1.49 -10.27
N LEU A 74 21.26 2.66 -9.85
CA LEU A 74 20.59 3.95 -10.05
C LEU A 74 21.21 4.76 -11.21
N SER A 75 22.29 4.28 -11.83
CA SER A 75 23.09 5.05 -12.81
C SER A 75 22.26 5.53 -14.00
N ASP A 76 21.29 4.74 -14.47
CA ASP A 76 20.43 5.03 -15.61
C ASP A 76 19.17 5.83 -15.28
N VAL A 77 18.93 6.13 -13.99
CA VAL A 77 17.75 6.87 -13.51
C VAL A 77 18.09 8.17 -12.74
N MET A 78 19.37 8.53 -12.66
CA MET A 78 19.81 9.72 -11.91
C MET A 78 19.21 11.03 -12.41
N ASP A 79 18.80 11.10 -13.64
CA ASP A 79 18.18 12.24 -14.32
C ASP A 79 16.67 12.09 -14.50
N ALA A 80 16.02 11.18 -13.75
CA ALA A 80 14.58 10.98 -13.85
C ALA A 80 13.78 12.20 -13.40
N ASP A 81 12.80 12.60 -14.22
CA ASP A 81 11.90 13.74 -13.97
C ASP A 81 10.79 13.39 -12.97
N LEU A 82 10.41 12.11 -12.93
CA LEU A 82 9.37 11.56 -12.07
C LEU A 82 9.77 10.20 -11.52
N VAL A 83 9.51 9.97 -10.26
CA VAL A 83 9.68 8.68 -9.60
C VAL A 83 8.32 8.07 -9.31
N ILE A 84 8.11 6.83 -9.73
CA ILE A 84 6.94 6.03 -9.38
C ILE A 84 7.39 4.93 -8.41
N VAL A 85 6.71 4.80 -7.26
CA VAL A 85 6.97 3.72 -6.31
C VAL A 85 5.72 2.85 -6.21
N ALA A 86 5.85 1.59 -6.61
CA ALA A 86 4.72 0.67 -6.69
C ALA A 86 4.85 -0.49 -5.71
N GLY A 87 3.72 -0.91 -5.14
CA GLY A 87 3.73 -2.04 -4.23
C GLY A 87 2.37 -2.46 -3.70
N GLN A 88 2.40 -3.04 -2.51
CA GLN A 88 1.22 -3.63 -1.89
C GLN A 88 1.22 -3.43 -0.37
N SER A 89 0.03 -3.45 0.22
CA SER A 89 -0.12 -3.37 1.67
C SER A 89 0.03 -4.73 2.34
N TRP A 90 0.85 -4.81 3.38
CA TRP A 90 0.92 -5.93 4.31
C TRP A 90 0.53 -5.44 5.70
N TYR A 91 -0.38 -6.13 6.38
CA TYR A 91 -0.76 -5.86 7.77
C TYR A 91 -1.05 -4.37 8.07
N LEU A 92 -1.81 -3.72 7.17
CA LEU A 92 -2.19 -2.29 7.25
C LEU A 92 -0.98 -1.33 7.15
N SER A 93 0.15 -1.80 6.63
CA SER A 93 1.38 -1.04 6.48
C SER A 93 2.04 -1.38 5.13
N HIS A 94 3.25 -0.94 4.91
CA HIS A 94 4.06 -1.39 3.77
C HIS A 94 4.47 -2.86 3.91
N SER A 95 4.75 -3.50 2.78
CA SER A 95 5.54 -4.73 2.78
C SER A 95 6.94 -4.46 3.34
N ILE A 96 7.56 -5.48 3.95
CA ILE A 96 8.89 -5.34 4.56
C ILE A 96 9.94 -4.86 3.54
N PRO A 97 9.96 -5.32 2.27
CA PRO A 97 10.87 -4.77 1.27
C PRO A 97 10.66 -3.29 0.97
N LEU A 98 9.41 -2.79 0.95
CA LEU A 98 9.15 -1.36 0.79
C LEU A 98 9.60 -0.54 2.00
N HIS A 99 9.55 -1.11 3.21
CA HIS A 99 10.19 -0.48 4.38
C HIS A 99 11.72 -0.39 4.20
N GLY A 100 12.35 -1.45 3.67
CA GLY A 100 13.76 -1.44 3.32
C GLY A 100 14.11 -0.38 2.29
N PHE A 101 13.30 -0.26 1.24
CA PHE A 101 13.48 0.74 0.19
C PHE A 101 13.47 2.19 0.73
N PHE A 102 12.41 2.59 1.46
CA PHE A 102 12.30 3.96 1.98
C PHE A 102 13.31 4.27 3.11
N GLN A 103 13.93 3.27 3.72
CA GLN A 103 14.91 3.45 4.81
C GLN A 103 16.35 3.26 4.34
N SER A 104 16.60 2.78 3.12
CA SER A 104 17.94 2.69 2.53
C SER A 104 18.53 4.10 2.34
N GLU A 105 19.75 4.32 2.82
CA GLU A 105 20.44 5.61 2.72
C GLU A 105 20.65 6.02 1.26
N GLU A 106 21.07 5.08 0.41
CA GLU A 106 21.27 5.30 -1.01
C GLU A 106 19.98 5.77 -1.69
N ILE A 107 18.85 5.09 -1.42
CA ILE A 107 17.54 5.45 -1.97
C ILE A 107 17.05 6.77 -1.41
N ARG A 108 17.24 7.05 -0.12
CA ARG A 108 16.87 8.34 0.49
C ARG A 108 17.61 9.50 -0.19
N ASN A 109 18.89 9.33 -0.44
CA ASN A 109 19.70 10.33 -1.16
C ASN A 109 19.21 10.52 -2.60
N TYR A 110 18.88 9.43 -3.29
CA TYR A 110 18.30 9.48 -4.64
C TYR A 110 16.94 10.18 -4.67
N LEU A 111 16.04 9.88 -3.73
CA LEU A 111 14.66 10.40 -3.72
C LEU A 111 14.57 11.88 -3.27
N LYS A 112 15.58 12.41 -2.57
CA LYS A 112 15.57 13.77 -2.02
C LYS A 112 15.31 14.83 -3.10
N GLY A 113 14.30 15.68 -2.87
CA GLY A 113 13.88 16.74 -3.79
C GLY A 113 13.14 16.27 -5.04
N ARG A 114 12.91 14.94 -5.21
CA ARG A 114 12.21 14.40 -6.39
C ARG A 114 10.71 14.34 -6.18
N LYS A 115 9.98 14.41 -7.28
CA LYS A 115 8.54 14.21 -7.32
C LYS A 115 8.22 12.72 -7.32
N ILE A 116 7.35 12.30 -6.38
CA ILE A 116 7.00 10.90 -6.18
C ILE A 116 5.50 10.70 -6.39
N VAL A 117 5.16 9.71 -7.22
CA VAL A 117 3.83 9.14 -7.35
C VAL A 117 3.85 7.72 -6.81
N THR A 118 2.86 7.32 -6.01
CA THR A 118 2.72 5.93 -5.57
C THR A 118 1.61 5.22 -6.32
N VAL A 119 1.85 3.93 -6.64
CA VAL A 119 0.88 3.04 -7.29
C VAL A 119 0.76 1.77 -6.46
N ASP A 120 -0.40 1.55 -5.89
CA ASP A 120 -0.62 0.44 -4.96
C ASP A 120 -1.76 -0.47 -5.38
N GLY A 121 -1.55 -1.78 -5.23
CA GLY A 121 -2.60 -2.77 -5.22
C GLY A 121 -2.89 -3.24 -3.79
N CYS A 122 -4.14 -3.20 -3.34
CA CYS A 122 -4.48 -3.66 -2.01
C CYS A 122 -5.86 -4.31 -1.95
N ARG A 123 -6.15 -4.96 -0.83
CA ARG A 123 -7.48 -5.51 -0.59
C ARG A 123 -8.54 -4.39 -0.51
N ASN A 124 -8.48 -3.51 0.48
CA ASN A 124 -9.32 -2.32 0.63
C ASN A 124 -8.86 -1.40 1.77
N MET A 125 -7.81 -1.77 2.49
CA MET A 125 -7.22 -1.02 3.60
C MET A 125 -5.86 -0.49 3.17
N TRP A 126 -5.80 0.78 2.85
CA TRP A 126 -4.63 1.46 2.29
C TRP A 126 -4.23 2.72 3.06
N VAL A 127 -5.13 3.24 3.90
CA VAL A 127 -4.97 4.57 4.51
C VAL A 127 -3.78 4.60 5.47
N MET A 128 -3.63 3.58 6.32
CA MET A 128 -2.52 3.55 7.29
C MET A 128 -1.17 3.38 6.58
N LYS A 129 -1.12 2.60 5.49
CA LYS A 129 0.07 2.51 4.63
C LYS A 129 0.41 3.86 4.01
N GLN A 130 -0.57 4.57 3.44
CA GLN A 130 -0.36 5.89 2.83
C GLN A 130 0.15 6.92 3.84
N LEU A 131 -0.36 6.90 5.07
CA LEU A 131 0.16 7.76 6.14
C LEU A 131 1.65 7.49 6.41
N LYS A 132 2.04 6.23 6.42
CA LYS A 132 3.46 5.87 6.58
C LYS A 132 4.30 6.28 5.36
N THR A 133 3.72 6.21 4.14
CA THR A 133 4.36 6.76 2.92
C THR A 133 4.64 8.25 3.07
N ARG A 134 3.67 9.03 3.55
CA ARG A 134 3.85 10.48 3.78
C ARG A 134 4.96 10.77 4.77
N GLU A 135 5.02 10.01 5.87
CA GLU A 135 6.12 10.14 6.85
C GLU A 135 7.47 9.92 6.17
N TYR A 136 7.65 8.84 5.41
CA TYR A 136 8.89 8.55 4.70
C TYR A 136 9.26 9.65 3.68
N ILE A 137 8.31 10.07 2.85
CA ILE A 137 8.54 11.09 1.83
C ILE A 137 8.92 12.43 2.46
N ALA A 138 8.25 12.82 3.56
CA ALA A 138 8.55 14.03 4.30
C ALA A 138 9.94 13.98 4.98
N GLU A 139 10.29 12.85 5.62
CA GLU A 139 11.60 12.61 6.23
C GLU A 139 12.74 12.63 5.20
N ILE A 140 12.49 12.16 3.98
CA ILE A 140 13.45 12.16 2.87
C ILE A 140 13.62 13.58 2.30
N GLY A 141 12.62 14.44 2.43
CA GLY A 141 12.58 15.74 1.77
C GLY A 141 12.24 15.64 0.28
N ALA A 142 11.41 14.68 -0.10
CA ALA A 142 10.86 14.52 -1.45
C ALA A 142 9.46 15.15 -1.54
N GLU A 143 8.93 15.27 -2.76
CA GLU A 143 7.60 15.82 -3.04
C GLU A 143 6.60 14.71 -3.33
N TYR A 144 5.56 14.54 -2.50
CA TYR A 144 4.49 13.57 -2.74
C TYR A 144 3.41 14.20 -3.61
N VAL A 145 3.46 13.97 -4.93
CA VAL A 145 2.62 14.67 -5.91
C VAL A 145 1.40 13.87 -6.36
N GLY A 146 1.40 12.54 -6.22
CA GLY A 146 0.27 11.70 -6.65
C GLY A 146 0.20 10.35 -5.96
N SER A 147 -1.02 9.84 -5.79
CA SER A 147 -1.29 8.51 -5.23
C SER A 147 -2.42 7.82 -5.97
N ILE A 148 -2.17 6.58 -6.39
CA ILE A 148 -3.10 5.71 -7.11
C ILE A 148 -3.21 4.41 -6.31
N VAL A 149 -4.42 4.00 -5.95
CA VAL A 149 -4.67 2.77 -5.21
C VAL A 149 -5.80 1.98 -5.86
N LEU A 150 -5.46 0.85 -6.45
CA LEU A 150 -6.44 -0.10 -6.95
C LEU A 150 -6.82 -1.08 -5.83
N GLN A 151 -8.12 -1.28 -5.66
CA GLN A 151 -8.66 -2.07 -4.55
C GLN A 151 -9.39 -3.31 -5.05
N ASP A 152 -9.29 -4.39 -4.28
CA ASP A 152 -10.23 -5.52 -4.39
C ASP A 152 -11.62 -5.04 -3.95
N LYS A 153 -12.59 -5.10 -4.87
CA LYS A 153 -13.97 -4.65 -4.65
C LYS A 153 -14.88 -5.72 -4.03
N ALA A 154 -14.36 -6.92 -3.76
CA ALA A 154 -15.13 -7.96 -3.10
C ALA A 154 -15.54 -7.54 -1.67
N PRO A 155 -16.68 -8.03 -1.14
CA PRO A 155 -17.10 -7.75 0.22
C PRO A 155 -16.00 -8.06 1.23
N ASN A 156 -15.81 -7.17 2.24
CA ASN A 156 -14.64 -7.16 3.11
C ASN A 156 -14.28 -8.52 3.72
N LEU A 157 -15.24 -9.25 4.30
CA LEU A 157 -14.98 -10.56 4.90
C LEU A 157 -14.74 -11.65 3.86
N VAL A 158 -15.37 -11.56 2.69
CA VAL A 158 -15.16 -12.49 1.57
C VAL A 158 -13.77 -12.28 0.99
N SER A 159 -13.33 -11.04 0.83
CA SER A 159 -12.00 -10.75 0.31
C SER A 159 -10.86 -11.23 1.23
N VAL A 160 -11.09 -11.36 2.54
CA VAL A 160 -10.13 -12.02 3.44
C VAL A 160 -9.94 -13.49 3.05
N ILE A 161 -11.04 -14.21 2.80
CA ILE A 161 -11.00 -15.64 2.43
C ILE A 161 -10.31 -15.82 1.08
N THR A 162 -10.70 -15.01 0.08
CA THR A 162 -10.14 -15.13 -1.28
C THR A 162 -8.65 -14.81 -1.32
N VAL A 163 -8.21 -13.76 -0.61
CA VAL A 163 -6.80 -13.39 -0.51
C VAL A 163 -5.98 -14.45 0.24
N ILE A 164 -6.48 -14.99 1.35
CA ILE A 164 -5.80 -16.10 2.06
C ILE A 164 -5.64 -17.32 1.15
N ARG A 165 -6.70 -17.69 0.41
CA ARG A 165 -6.63 -18.78 -0.56
C ARG A 165 -5.58 -18.51 -1.64
N TRP A 166 -5.51 -17.30 -2.15
CA TRP A 166 -4.48 -16.91 -3.13
C TRP A 166 -3.07 -16.95 -2.54
N LEU A 167 -2.87 -16.31 -1.39
CA LEU A 167 -1.55 -16.23 -0.76
C LEU A 167 -1.00 -17.59 -0.33
N PHE A 168 -1.84 -18.50 0.15
CA PHE A 168 -1.39 -19.81 0.68
C PHE A 168 -1.45 -20.94 -0.33
N GLN A 169 -2.29 -20.84 -1.36
CA GLN A 169 -2.54 -21.92 -2.31
C GLN A 169 -2.30 -21.52 -3.77
N LYS A 170 -1.91 -20.28 -4.06
CA LYS A 170 -1.83 -19.69 -5.42
C LYS A 170 -3.15 -19.68 -6.20
N LYS A 171 -4.30 -19.91 -5.56
CA LYS A 171 -5.60 -19.98 -6.21
C LYS A 171 -6.27 -18.60 -6.23
N LYS A 172 -6.05 -17.84 -7.31
CA LYS A 172 -6.59 -16.47 -7.52
C LYS A 172 -8.01 -16.49 -8.09
N GLU A 173 -8.35 -17.50 -8.90
CA GLU A 173 -9.53 -17.57 -9.75
C GLU A 173 -10.82 -17.63 -8.91
N ALA A 174 -11.92 -17.13 -9.50
CA ALA A 174 -13.25 -17.28 -8.94
C ALA A 174 -13.66 -18.76 -8.85
N THR A 175 -14.53 -19.06 -7.90
CA THR A 175 -15.20 -20.35 -7.79
C THR A 175 -16.72 -20.16 -7.84
N ARG A 176 -17.49 -21.26 -7.76
CA ARG A 176 -18.97 -21.16 -7.69
C ARG A 176 -19.46 -20.24 -6.56
N PHE A 177 -18.72 -20.14 -5.44
CA PHE A 177 -19.16 -19.43 -4.22
C PHE A 177 -18.27 -18.23 -3.84
N LEU A 178 -17.10 -18.08 -4.45
CA LEU A 178 -16.14 -17.02 -4.10
C LEU A 178 -15.72 -16.27 -5.35
N PRO A 179 -15.64 -14.93 -5.31
CA PRO A 179 -15.06 -14.14 -6.39
C PRO A 179 -13.56 -14.42 -6.54
N ALA A 180 -12.97 -13.95 -7.64
CA ALA A 180 -11.52 -13.94 -7.80
C ALA A 180 -10.87 -13.04 -6.73
N ALA A 181 -9.64 -13.37 -6.33
CA ALA A 181 -8.89 -12.60 -5.35
C ALA A 181 -8.15 -11.41 -5.98
N GLY A 182 -8.03 -10.33 -5.21
CA GLY A 182 -7.23 -9.15 -5.58
C GLY A 182 -7.96 -8.18 -6.52
N VAL A 183 -7.20 -7.27 -7.11
CA VAL A 183 -7.73 -6.27 -8.05
C VAL A 183 -8.21 -6.97 -9.32
N SER A 184 -9.38 -6.57 -9.80
CA SER A 184 -9.98 -7.18 -10.99
C SER A 184 -9.16 -6.88 -12.26
N PRO A 185 -9.13 -7.80 -13.25
CA PRO A 185 -8.47 -7.54 -14.53
C PRO A 185 -9.05 -6.31 -15.24
N GLU A 186 -10.34 -6.02 -15.05
CA GLU A 186 -10.99 -4.84 -15.61
C GLU A 186 -10.45 -3.54 -15.00
N ASP A 187 -10.36 -3.48 -13.66
CA ASP A 187 -9.79 -2.30 -12.98
C ASP A 187 -8.32 -2.09 -13.36
N ILE A 188 -7.56 -3.18 -13.55
CA ILE A 188 -6.17 -3.09 -14.01
C ILE A 188 -6.11 -2.54 -15.45
N ARG A 189 -6.97 -3.04 -16.37
CA ARG A 189 -7.02 -2.50 -17.74
C ARG A 189 -7.37 -1.02 -17.77
N GLN A 190 -8.31 -0.58 -16.93
CA GLN A 190 -8.73 0.82 -16.84
C GLN A 190 -7.68 1.73 -16.19
N ALA A 191 -6.64 1.19 -15.57
CA ALA A 191 -5.60 1.98 -14.91
C ALA A 191 -4.74 2.80 -15.90
N THR A 192 -4.82 2.54 -17.21
CA THR A 192 -4.21 3.38 -18.26
C THR A 192 -4.67 4.84 -18.18
N CYS A 193 -5.93 5.09 -17.75
CA CYS A 193 -6.44 6.46 -17.60
C CYS A 193 -5.63 7.32 -16.60
N TYR A 194 -4.95 6.69 -15.64
CA TYR A 194 -4.05 7.40 -14.73
C TYR A 194 -2.73 7.74 -15.41
N GLY A 195 -2.25 6.85 -16.29
CA GLY A 195 -1.08 7.11 -17.13
C GLY A 195 -1.29 8.28 -18.08
N ASP A 196 -2.48 8.41 -18.68
CA ASP A 196 -2.84 9.56 -19.52
C ASP A 196 -2.75 10.86 -18.71
N ILE A 197 -3.23 10.87 -17.46
CA ILE A 197 -3.13 12.05 -16.57
C ILE A 197 -1.68 12.37 -16.23
N LEU A 198 -0.85 11.35 -15.96
CA LEU A 198 0.58 11.54 -15.72
C LEU A 198 1.28 12.12 -16.94
N LEU A 199 0.98 11.60 -18.13
CA LEU A 199 1.53 12.08 -19.40
C LEU A 199 1.17 13.55 -19.64
N ASP A 200 -0.08 13.91 -19.48
CA ASP A 200 -0.53 15.30 -19.60
C ASP A 200 0.13 16.21 -18.57
N THR A 201 0.29 15.72 -17.33
CA THR A 201 0.94 16.47 -16.25
C THR A 201 2.41 16.76 -16.58
N LEU A 202 3.12 15.77 -17.10
CA LEU A 202 4.51 15.94 -17.58
C LEU A 202 4.58 16.96 -18.73
N ARG A 203 3.66 16.90 -19.68
CA ARG A 203 3.59 17.86 -20.80
C ARG A 203 3.31 19.29 -20.34
N LEU A 204 2.46 19.46 -19.32
CA LEU A 204 2.14 20.76 -18.74
C LEU A 204 3.25 21.30 -17.84
N GLY A 205 4.13 20.43 -17.34
CA GLY A 205 5.24 20.80 -16.45
C GLY A 205 4.85 21.22 -15.04
N THR A 206 3.58 21.05 -14.65
CA THR A 206 3.08 21.38 -13.30
C THR A 206 2.36 20.20 -12.66
N PHE A 207 2.68 19.89 -11.40
CA PHE A 207 2.13 18.78 -10.63
C PHE A 207 1.09 19.22 -9.59
N ASP A 208 0.82 20.52 -9.47
CA ASP A 208 -0.03 21.09 -8.41
C ASP A 208 -1.46 20.54 -8.41
N THR A 209 -2.00 20.22 -9.59
CA THR A 209 -3.35 19.69 -9.76
C THR A 209 -3.38 18.18 -10.02
N LEU A 210 -2.22 17.50 -10.03
CA LEU A 210 -2.14 16.08 -10.38
C LEU A 210 -3.06 15.23 -9.52
N GLN A 211 -3.01 15.38 -8.20
CA GLN A 211 -3.82 14.55 -7.30
C GLN A 211 -5.33 14.82 -7.48
N GLU A 212 -5.73 16.06 -7.74
CA GLU A 212 -7.14 16.40 -8.01
C GLU A 212 -7.64 15.72 -9.30
N ARG A 213 -6.85 15.78 -10.37
CA ARG A 213 -7.15 15.11 -11.65
C ARG A 213 -7.20 13.58 -11.51
N LEU A 214 -6.30 12.99 -10.74
CA LEU A 214 -6.34 11.57 -10.39
C LEU A 214 -7.62 11.22 -9.63
N MET A 215 -8.05 12.07 -8.71
CA MET A 215 -9.29 11.88 -7.93
C MET A 215 -10.57 12.02 -8.77
N GLU A 216 -10.58 12.80 -9.83
CA GLU A 216 -11.69 12.85 -10.80
C GLU A 216 -11.94 11.47 -11.44
N LYS A 217 -10.85 10.68 -11.63
CA LYS A 217 -10.92 9.30 -12.10
C LYS A 217 -10.96 8.27 -10.96
N LYS A 218 -11.20 8.72 -9.71
CA LYS A 218 -11.33 7.85 -8.53
C LYS A 218 -10.08 7.02 -8.24
N ALA A 219 -8.90 7.60 -8.42
CA ALA A 219 -7.62 6.95 -8.14
C ALA A 219 -7.51 6.44 -6.68
N LEU A 220 -8.24 7.06 -5.76
CA LEU A 220 -8.37 6.62 -4.37
C LEU A 220 -9.86 6.48 -4.02
N THR A 221 -10.25 5.35 -3.45
CA THR A 221 -11.60 5.15 -2.91
C THR A 221 -11.54 5.10 -1.40
N PHE A 222 -12.01 6.14 -0.73
CA PHE A 222 -12.08 6.23 0.73
C PHE A 222 -13.45 5.75 1.22
N LEU A 223 -13.44 4.64 1.96
CA LEU A 223 -14.62 4.06 2.59
C LEU A 223 -14.59 4.33 4.09
N PRO A 224 -15.47 5.21 4.65
CA PRO A 224 -15.42 5.60 6.07
C PRO A 224 -15.48 4.42 7.05
N SER A 225 -16.32 3.42 6.78
CA SER A 225 -16.46 2.23 7.63
C SER A 225 -15.19 1.36 7.62
N VAL A 226 -14.56 1.21 6.46
CA VAL A 226 -13.28 0.50 6.32
C VAL A 226 -12.17 1.25 7.02
N TYR A 227 -12.10 2.57 6.85
CA TYR A 227 -11.14 3.43 7.55
C TYR A 227 -11.26 3.32 9.08
N PHE A 228 -12.49 3.29 9.62
CA PHE A 228 -12.72 3.10 11.05
C PHE A 228 -12.12 1.77 11.55
N ILE A 229 -12.37 0.67 10.84
CA ILE A 229 -11.82 -0.65 11.19
C ILE A 229 -10.30 -0.66 11.04
N GLU A 230 -9.78 -0.14 9.92
CA GLU A 230 -8.35 -0.09 9.61
C GLU A 230 -7.56 0.67 10.69
N ARG A 231 -8.03 1.85 11.07
CA ARG A 231 -7.41 2.70 12.09
C ARG A 231 -7.36 2.03 13.47
N ASN A 232 -8.48 1.43 13.90
CA ASN A 232 -8.53 0.72 15.18
C ASN A 232 -7.70 -0.56 15.15
N GLY A 233 -7.79 -1.32 14.06
CA GLY A 233 -6.94 -2.48 13.81
C GLY A 233 -5.46 -2.13 13.84
N PHE A 234 -5.07 -1.04 13.18
CA PHE A 234 -3.69 -0.57 13.16
C PHE A 234 -3.12 -0.31 14.57
N LYS A 235 -3.91 0.31 15.47
CA LYS A 235 -3.51 0.56 16.87
C LYS A 235 -3.31 -0.75 17.63
N LEU A 236 -4.31 -1.63 17.58
CA LEU A 236 -4.30 -2.91 18.31
C LEU A 236 -3.20 -3.84 17.80
N TRP A 237 -3.04 -3.94 16.49
CA TRP A 237 -1.99 -4.78 15.89
C TRP A 237 -0.58 -4.25 16.21
N GLY A 238 -0.42 -2.93 16.38
CA GLY A 238 0.84 -2.37 16.85
C GLY A 238 1.25 -2.84 18.24
N GLN A 239 0.28 -3.09 19.14
CA GLN A 239 0.55 -3.66 20.46
C GLN A 239 0.99 -5.12 20.33
N TRP A 240 0.27 -5.93 19.58
CA TRP A 240 0.61 -7.32 19.30
C TRP A 240 2.00 -7.44 18.65
N ALA A 241 2.29 -6.61 17.65
CA ALA A 241 3.58 -6.61 16.98
C ALA A 241 4.74 -6.34 17.94
N ARG A 242 4.59 -5.36 18.83
CA ARG A 242 5.60 -5.09 19.88
C ARG A 242 5.79 -6.25 20.84
N LEU A 243 4.70 -6.94 21.20
CA LEU A 243 4.79 -8.14 22.07
C LEU A 243 5.55 -9.27 21.38
N VAL A 244 5.32 -9.48 20.08
CA VAL A 244 6.03 -10.50 19.30
C VAL A 244 7.51 -10.16 19.18
N LEU A 245 7.88 -8.91 18.83
CA LEU A 245 9.28 -8.49 18.70
C LEU A 245 10.09 -8.67 19.99
N LYS A 246 9.45 -8.53 21.16
CA LYS A 246 10.11 -8.77 22.46
C LYS A 246 10.49 -10.23 22.68
N LYS A 247 9.98 -11.18 21.89
CA LYS A 247 10.24 -12.61 22.05
C LYS A 247 11.47 -13.09 21.28
N GLY A 248 11.90 -12.36 20.27
CA GLY A 248 13.10 -12.73 19.51
C GLY A 248 13.13 -12.11 18.11
N PRO A 249 14.18 -12.39 17.34
CA PRO A 249 14.34 -11.92 15.96
C PRO A 249 13.38 -12.61 14.99
N TYR A 250 13.33 -12.11 13.76
CA TYR A 250 12.52 -12.68 12.67
C TYR A 250 12.78 -14.20 12.53
N ASN A 251 11.72 -14.98 12.32
CA ASN A 251 11.73 -16.45 12.23
C ASN A 251 12.17 -17.21 13.49
N SER A 252 12.34 -16.56 14.64
CA SER A 252 12.69 -17.29 15.87
C SER A 252 11.50 -18.11 16.40
N PRO A 253 11.77 -19.33 16.95
CA PRO A 253 10.75 -20.22 17.52
C PRO A 253 10.02 -19.61 18.72
N GLU A 254 10.69 -18.74 19.49
CA GLU A 254 10.13 -18.09 20.68
C GLU A 254 8.92 -17.19 20.38
N ARG A 255 8.78 -16.76 19.11
CA ARG A 255 7.62 -15.98 18.65
C ARG A 255 6.37 -16.82 18.42
N GLU A 256 6.50 -18.11 18.13
CA GLU A 256 5.40 -18.96 17.66
C GLU A 256 4.20 -19.00 18.59
N PRO A 257 4.33 -19.13 19.93
CA PRO A 257 3.18 -19.16 20.83
C PRO A 257 2.34 -17.88 20.74
N ILE A 258 2.99 -16.71 20.70
CA ILE A 258 2.30 -15.42 20.61
C ILE A 258 1.70 -15.20 19.22
N LEU A 259 2.40 -15.60 18.13
CA LEU A 259 1.88 -15.52 16.77
C LEU A 259 0.67 -16.42 16.58
N ARG A 260 0.66 -17.59 17.20
CA ARG A 260 -0.51 -18.49 17.22
C ARG A 260 -1.69 -17.85 17.95
N LEU A 261 -1.45 -17.25 19.11
CA LEU A 261 -2.48 -16.51 19.83
C LEU A 261 -3.00 -15.31 19.03
N PHE A 262 -2.11 -14.54 18.40
CA PHE A 262 -2.47 -13.44 17.50
C PHE A 262 -3.31 -13.92 16.32
N LYS A 263 -2.99 -15.06 15.71
CA LYS A 263 -3.77 -15.64 14.64
C LYS A 263 -5.23 -15.88 15.04
N TYR A 264 -5.48 -16.53 16.18
CA TYR A 264 -6.84 -16.78 16.67
C TYR A 264 -7.55 -15.48 17.04
N TYR A 265 -6.85 -14.57 17.71
CA TYR A 265 -7.34 -13.24 18.02
C TYR A 265 -7.76 -12.49 16.75
N LEU A 266 -6.93 -12.52 15.69
CA LEU A 266 -7.22 -11.85 14.42
C LEU A 266 -8.51 -12.37 13.79
N PHE A 267 -8.69 -13.68 13.69
CA PHE A 267 -9.90 -14.27 13.13
C PHE A 267 -11.13 -13.96 14.00
N PHE A 268 -10.99 -14.04 15.32
CA PHE A 268 -12.06 -13.66 16.25
C PHE A 268 -12.48 -12.19 16.06
N VAL A 269 -11.52 -11.28 15.99
CA VAL A 269 -11.81 -9.85 15.76
C VAL A 269 -12.44 -9.62 14.40
N LEU A 270 -11.95 -10.27 13.35
CA LEU A 270 -12.46 -10.08 11.99
C LEU A 270 -13.91 -10.58 11.85
N TYR A 271 -14.22 -11.74 12.36
CA TYR A 271 -15.52 -12.40 12.10
C TYR A 271 -16.55 -12.22 13.22
N VAL A 272 -16.11 -11.92 14.44
CA VAL A 272 -17.01 -11.72 15.60
C VAL A 272 -17.09 -10.25 15.98
N ILE A 273 -15.96 -9.59 16.26
CA ILE A 273 -15.96 -8.22 16.78
C ILE A 273 -16.25 -7.18 15.69
N SER A 274 -15.69 -7.34 14.48
CA SER A 274 -15.87 -6.34 13.41
C SER A 274 -17.33 -6.08 13.01
N PRO A 275 -18.23 -7.06 12.93
CA PRO A 275 -19.65 -6.80 12.67
C PRO A 275 -20.30 -5.87 13.71
N PHE A 276 -20.02 -6.10 15.00
CA PHE A 276 -20.51 -5.21 16.08
C PHE A 276 -19.87 -3.83 16.01
N GLY A 277 -18.57 -3.76 15.69
CA GLY A 277 -17.86 -2.51 15.46
C GLY A 277 -18.46 -1.72 14.30
N LEU A 278 -18.86 -2.39 13.20
CA LEU A 278 -19.57 -1.76 12.09
C LEU A 278 -20.96 -1.28 12.48
N LEU A 279 -21.72 -2.07 13.23
CA LEU A 279 -23.02 -1.63 13.76
C LEU A 279 -22.86 -0.36 14.60
N PHE A 280 -21.91 -0.36 15.52
CA PHE A 280 -21.59 0.83 16.34
C PHE A 280 -21.17 2.02 15.45
N PHE A 281 -20.31 1.78 14.44
CA PHE A 281 -19.90 2.82 13.50
C PHE A 281 -21.10 3.46 12.81
N TYR A 282 -22.06 2.68 12.30
CA TYR A 282 -23.24 3.22 11.62
C TYR A 282 -24.19 3.98 12.55
N LEU A 283 -24.32 3.55 13.82
CA LEU A 283 -25.07 4.30 14.83
C LEU A 283 -24.40 5.66 15.13
N MET A 284 -23.08 5.71 15.17
CA MET A 284 -22.31 6.93 15.45
C MET A 284 -22.02 7.78 14.21
N TYR A 285 -22.28 7.25 13.02
CA TYR A 285 -21.92 7.88 11.74
C TYR A 285 -22.39 9.34 11.60
N PRO A 286 -23.64 9.72 11.97
CA PRO A 286 -24.09 11.10 11.88
C PRO A 286 -23.22 12.07 12.70
N PHE A 287 -22.77 11.64 13.87
CA PHE A 287 -21.94 12.46 14.78
C PHE A 287 -20.50 12.61 14.27
N TRP A 288 -20.01 11.66 13.49
CA TRP A 288 -18.64 11.65 12.96
C TRP A 288 -18.52 12.18 11.53
N LEU A 289 -19.62 12.58 10.91
CA LEU A 289 -19.65 12.93 9.49
C LEU A 289 -18.67 14.04 9.14
N SER A 290 -18.54 15.08 9.95
CA SER A 290 -17.60 16.19 9.72
C SER A 290 -16.14 15.73 9.81
N SER A 291 -15.80 14.93 10.84
CA SER A 291 -14.47 14.35 11.02
C SER A 291 -14.09 13.40 9.88
N LEU A 292 -15.05 12.59 9.41
CA LEU A 292 -14.84 11.66 8.31
C LEU A 292 -14.68 12.38 6.95
N ARG A 293 -15.41 13.48 6.73
CA ARG A 293 -15.23 14.33 5.54
C ARG A 293 -13.83 14.98 5.55
N LYS A 294 -13.40 15.48 6.72
CA LYS A 294 -12.05 16.01 6.91
C LYS A 294 -10.99 14.95 6.62
N ALA A 295 -11.12 13.76 7.23
CA ALA A 295 -10.21 12.65 6.99
C ALA A 295 -10.15 12.27 5.51
N ARG A 296 -11.29 12.16 4.82
CA ARG A 296 -11.31 11.91 3.37
C ARG A 296 -10.53 12.97 2.59
N ARG A 297 -10.75 14.24 2.88
CA ARG A 297 -10.05 15.33 2.21
C ARG A 297 -8.54 15.23 2.42
N GLU A 298 -8.11 15.07 3.66
CA GLU A 298 -6.69 14.93 4.01
C GLU A 298 -6.05 13.70 3.35
N MET A 299 -6.75 12.56 3.34
CA MET A 299 -6.21 11.30 2.78
C MET A 299 -6.19 11.28 1.25
N CYS A 300 -7.18 11.88 0.60
CA CYS A 300 -7.34 11.77 -0.85
C CYS A 300 -6.73 12.94 -1.64
N TYR A 301 -6.58 14.12 -1.03
CA TYR A 301 -6.19 15.33 -1.75
C TYR A 301 -4.96 16.04 -1.18
N GLU A 302 -4.68 15.93 0.12
CA GLU A 302 -3.62 16.70 0.77
C GLU A 302 -2.37 15.84 1.06
N LEU A 303 -1.77 15.26 -0.01
CA LEU A 303 -0.68 14.29 0.13
C LEU A 303 0.58 14.84 0.77
N GLY A 304 1.00 16.05 0.39
CA GLY A 304 2.23 16.68 0.85
C GLY A 304 2.17 17.31 2.27
N LYS A 305 0.97 17.33 2.89
CA LYS A 305 0.84 17.90 4.23
C LYS A 305 1.17 16.88 5.32
N PRO A 306 1.91 17.27 6.37
CA PRO A 306 2.11 16.40 7.51
C PRO A 306 0.75 16.05 8.15
N TYR A 307 0.55 14.77 8.43
CA TYR A 307 -0.68 14.28 9.07
C TYR A 307 -0.52 14.31 10.59
N ASP A 308 -1.36 15.09 11.27
CA ASP A 308 -1.44 15.04 12.73
C ASP A 308 -2.44 13.95 13.16
N CYS A 309 -1.90 12.82 13.62
CA CYS A 309 -2.69 11.70 14.16
C CYS A 309 -3.63 12.10 15.32
N LYS A 310 -3.43 13.26 15.93
CA LYS A 310 -4.23 13.74 17.07
C LYS A 310 -5.51 14.47 16.64
N THR A 311 -5.53 15.03 15.42
CA THR A 311 -6.63 15.89 14.97
C THR A 311 -7.86 15.15 14.48
N VAL A 312 -7.74 13.89 14.09
CA VAL A 312 -8.90 13.08 13.67
C VAL A 312 -9.28 12.11 14.77
N ARG A 313 -9.96 12.63 15.78
CA ARG A 313 -10.72 11.79 16.72
C ARG A 313 -12.09 11.52 16.07
N PRO A 314 -12.51 10.25 15.89
CA PRO A 314 -13.93 9.97 15.80
C PRO A 314 -14.55 10.14 17.16
#